data_56358d999131c26841cc11d8deac85ea
#
_entry.id   56358d999131c26841cc11d8deac85ea
#
_cell.length_a   1.000
_cell.length_b   1.000
_cell.length_c   1.000
_cell.angle_alpha   90.00
_cell.angle_beta   90.00
_cell.angle_gamma   90.00
#
_symmetry.space_group_name_H-M   'P 1'
#
loop_
_entity.id
_entity.type
_entity.pdbx_description
1 polymer ?
#
loop_
_entity_poly.entity_id
_entity_poly.type
_entity_poly.pdbx_seq_one_letter_code
_entity_poly.pdbx_strand_id
1 'polypeptide(L)'
;MKTIALSTIALSTLLALTACQPPAADKPAAPEASASGAASGAAAASSAAAGGVVQIAVNDKACEPMELTVPSGQVEFQIQNNSTRKLEWEILDGVMVVDERENIAPGLRDKMTVTLLPGEYAMTCGLLNNPHGKLTVTDSGFKSAGGEADMLKLAEPLAAYKKYVQSEAAELVRKTNEFVAAVKAGKQDEAKAMFADVRSHYERIEPIAELFNELDPAIDAREDDFKNGPKDELFTGFHRLEYALWVEKSVDNVGAVADRLKADVEKLKAEIDVLNFPPSKVVGGAAVLVEEVAGSKISGEEDRYSHTDLSDFQANMDGAQKIVDLFRPLIAEKNKALLDKIDTNMKQVHEVLAKYRDGKGFQTYDKLSETDRKALQAPINALAEDLAKLRGTLGLN
;
A
#
# COMPACT_ATOMS: atom_id res chain seq x y z
N MET A 1 18.04 -36.22 51.94
CA MET A 1 17.67 -35.81 53.31
C MET A 1 17.43 -34.31 53.22
N LYS A 2 16.27 -33.77 53.29
CA LYS A 2 15.08 -33.77 54.08
C LYS A 2 13.90 -33.28 53.27
N THR A 3 12.86 -34.03 53.24
CA THR A 3 11.48 -33.73 52.93
C THR A 3 10.82 -32.88 54.00
N ILE A 4 9.84 -32.05 53.64
CA ILE A 4 8.61 -31.64 54.37
C ILE A 4 7.79 -30.89 53.34
N ALA A 5 6.68 -31.34 52.78
CA ALA A 5 5.35 -31.75 53.22
C ALA A 5 4.36 -30.55 53.50
N LEU A 6 3.36 -30.52 52.66
CA LEU A 6 1.91 -30.21 52.79
C LEU A 6 1.42 -29.16 53.80
N SER A 7 0.53 -28.27 53.35
CA SER A 7 -0.84 -28.19 53.92
C SER A 7 -1.79 -27.40 53.03
N THR A 8 -2.87 -28.05 52.68
CA THR A 8 -4.14 -27.62 52.12
C THR A 8 -4.97 -26.87 53.16
N ILE A 9 -5.65 -25.79 52.78
CA ILE A 9 -6.92 -25.40 53.44
C ILE A 9 -7.90 -24.93 52.38
N ALA A 10 -8.96 -25.69 52.23
CA ALA A 10 -10.19 -25.35 51.55
C ALA A 10 -11.10 -24.58 52.54
N LEU A 11 -11.75 -23.52 52.05
CA LEU A 11 -12.92 -23.02 52.77
C LEU A 11 -13.99 -22.60 51.78
N SER A 12 -15.04 -23.41 51.77
CA SER A 12 -16.30 -23.24 51.09
C SER A 12 -17.17 -22.26 51.87
N THR A 13 -17.80 -21.30 51.21
CA THR A 13 -19.05 -20.70 51.72
C THR A 13 -20.03 -20.56 50.57
N LEU A 14 -21.08 -21.38 50.63
CA LEU A 14 -22.38 -21.21 50.00
C LEU A 14 -23.11 -20.03 50.64
N LEU A 15 -23.70 -19.17 49.82
CA LEU A 15 -24.93 -18.45 50.24
C LEU A 15 -25.89 -18.42 49.06
N ALA A 16 -27.03 -19.10 49.30
CA ALA A 16 -28.23 -19.04 48.48
C ALA A 16 -29.12 -17.88 48.95
N LEU A 17 -30.07 -17.53 48.09
CA LEU A 17 -31.35 -16.81 48.32
C LEU A 17 -31.47 -15.66 47.30
N THR A 18 -32.55 -15.38 46.63
CA THR A 18 -33.94 -15.83 46.54
C THR A 18 -34.55 -15.28 45.28
N ALA A 19 -35.48 -16.02 44.73
CA ALA A 19 -36.31 -15.64 43.59
C ALA A 19 -37.28 -14.51 43.97
N CYS A 20 -37.51 -13.57 43.03
CA CYS A 20 -38.78 -12.85 42.95
C CYS A 20 -39.19 -12.73 41.48
N GLN A 21 -40.21 -13.50 41.12
CA GLN A 21 -41.07 -13.24 39.96
C GLN A 21 -42.24 -12.39 40.40
N PRO A 22 -42.72 -11.50 39.57
CA PRO A 22 -44.15 -11.19 39.48
C PRO A 22 -44.66 -11.24 38.03
N PRO A 23 -45.96 -11.05 37.81
CA PRO A 23 -46.79 -12.07 37.20
C PRO A 23 -47.13 -11.79 35.72
N ALA A 24 -47.68 -12.82 35.09
CA ALA A 24 -48.20 -12.80 33.73
C ALA A 24 -49.49 -11.97 33.63
N ALA A 25 -49.65 -11.25 32.52
CA ALA A 25 -50.94 -10.81 32.03
C ALA A 25 -50.99 -10.84 30.49
N ASP A 26 -51.89 -11.67 30.06
CA ASP A 26 -52.75 -11.67 28.86
C ASP A 26 -52.22 -11.36 27.46
N LYS A 27 -52.34 -12.41 26.65
CA LYS A 27 -52.48 -12.40 25.20
C LYS A 27 -53.88 -11.90 24.79
N PRO A 28 -54.02 -11.28 23.61
CA PRO A 28 -54.91 -11.88 22.61
C PRO A 28 -54.30 -12.01 21.21
N ALA A 29 -54.58 -13.16 20.65
CA ALA A 29 -54.87 -13.60 19.29
C ALA A 29 -54.29 -12.85 18.08
N ALA A 30 -53.67 -13.66 17.22
CA ALA A 30 -53.34 -13.41 15.80
C ALA A 30 -54.60 -13.28 14.94
N PRO A 31 -54.44 -12.73 13.74
CA PRO A 31 -54.89 -13.50 12.55
C PRO A 31 -53.75 -13.75 11.54
N GLU A 32 -53.80 -14.92 10.96
CA GLU A 32 -53.10 -15.37 9.76
C GLU A 32 -53.55 -14.56 8.53
N ALA A 33 -52.54 -14.27 7.65
CA ALA A 33 -52.76 -14.30 6.21
C ALA A 33 -51.44 -14.22 5.46
N SER A 34 -51.10 -15.28 4.81
CA SER A 34 -50.59 -15.48 3.45
C SER A 34 -49.98 -14.28 2.68
N ALA A 35 -48.72 -14.42 2.23
CA ALA A 35 -48.46 -14.57 0.77
C ALA A 35 -46.97 -14.40 0.49
N SER A 36 -46.50 -15.36 -0.26
CA SER A 36 -45.25 -15.38 -1.01
C SER A 36 -44.94 -14.06 -1.72
N GLY A 37 -43.72 -13.61 -1.58
CA GLY A 37 -43.08 -12.62 -2.43
C GLY A 37 -41.58 -12.78 -2.35
N ALA A 38 -41.00 -13.47 -3.34
CA ALA A 38 -39.58 -13.46 -3.56
C ALA A 38 -39.19 -12.03 -3.98
N ALA A 39 -38.66 -11.25 -3.06
CA ALA A 39 -37.99 -10.00 -3.37
C ALA A 39 -36.51 -10.32 -3.61
N SER A 40 -36.13 -10.34 -4.88
CA SER A 40 -34.73 -10.17 -5.27
C SER A 40 -34.28 -8.82 -4.70
N GLY A 41 -33.40 -8.86 -3.71
CA GLY A 41 -32.79 -7.65 -3.14
C GLY A 41 -31.90 -7.02 -4.22
N ALA A 42 -32.43 -5.99 -4.88
CA ALA A 42 -31.57 -5.02 -5.54
C ALA A 42 -30.77 -4.32 -4.44
N ALA A 43 -29.45 -4.50 -4.46
CA ALA A 43 -28.56 -3.73 -3.63
C ALA A 43 -28.83 -2.24 -3.92
N ALA A 44 -29.28 -1.51 -2.90
CA ALA A 44 -29.55 -0.09 -3.04
C ALA A 44 -28.19 0.63 -3.22
N ALA A 45 -28.00 1.27 -4.38
CA ALA A 45 -26.87 2.16 -4.57
C ALA A 45 -26.94 3.26 -3.48
N SER A 46 -25.88 3.36 -2.69
CA SER A 46 -25.76 4.40 -1.67
C SER A 46 -25.32 5.70 -2.33
N SER A 47 -26.10 6.77 -2.20
CA SER A 47 -25.74 8.10 -2.68
C SER A 47 -25.26 8.95 -1.52
N ALA A 48 -24.03 9.47 -1.60
CA ALA A 48 -23.52 10.47 -0.65
C ALA A 48 -23.95 11.87 -1.06
N ALA A 49 -24.43 12.67 -0.08
CA ALA A 49 -24.71 14.10 -0.30
C ALA A 49 -23.38 14.87 -0.42
N ALA A 50 -23.40 15.99 -1.17
CA ALA A 50 -22.23 16.85 -1.29
C ALA A 50 -21.70 17.27 0.10
N GLY A 51 -20.43 16.99 0.39
CA GLY A 51 -19.75 17.34 1.66
C GLY A 51 -19.88 16.32 2.79
N GLY A 52 -20.48 15.13 2.54
CA GLY A 52 -20.50 14.02 3.51
C GLY A 52 -19.30 13.08 3.38
N VAL A 53 -18.89 12.49 4.53
CA VAL A 53 -17.90 11.43 4.55
C VAL A 53 -18.54 10.14 4.03
N VAL A 54 -17.97 9.58 2.98
CA VAL A 54 -18.41 8.31 2.37
C VAL A 54 -17.84 7.14 3.18
N GLN A 55 -18.71 6.29 3.69
CA GLN A 55 -18.31 5.13 4.49
C GLN A 55 -18.17 3.91 3.58
N ILE A 56 -17.02 3.27 3.64
CA ILE A 56 -16.72 2.00 2.96
C ILE A 56 -16.34 0.99 4.03
N ALA A 57 -17.00 -0.15 4.04
CA ALA A 57 -16.56 -1.31 4.82
C ALA A 57 -16.02 -2.36 3.87
N VAL A 58 -14.81 -2.85 4.12
CA VAL A 58 -14.17 -3.91 3.32
C VAL A 58 -14.08 -5.16 4.17
N ASN A 59 -14.62 -6.27 3.67
CA ASN A 59 -14.54 -7.58 4.31
C ASN A 59 -13.70 -8.55 3.46
N ASP A 60 -13.56 -9.81 3.89
CA ASP A 60 -12.73 -10.80 3.19
C ASP A 60 -13.20 -11.14 1.75
N LYS A 61 -14.32 -10.58 1.27
CA LYS A 61 -14.92 -10.94 -0.02
C LYS A 61 -15.32 -9.77 -0.91
N ALA A 62 -15.60 -8.62 -0.35
CA ALA A 62 -16.21 -7.49 -1.08
C ALA A 62 -16.14 -6.18 -0.29
N CYS A 63 -16.42 -5.08 -0.96
CA CYS A 63 -16.75 -3.80 -0.34
C CYS A 63 -18.25 -3.72 0.03
N GLU A 64 -18.58 -2.90 0.99
CA GLU A 64 -19.94 -2.51 1.34
C GLU A 64 -20.02 -0.98 1.49
N PRO A 65 -20.72 -0.29 0.57
CA PRO A 65 -21.43 -0.81 -0.60
C PRO A 65 -20.50 -1.16 -1.79
N MET A 66 -20.96 -2.05 -2.68
CA MET A 66 -20.30 -2.38 -3.95
C MET A 66 -20.57 -1.35 -5.04
N GLU A 67 -21.60 -0.53 -4.89
CA GLU A 67 -21.94 0.53 -5.84
C GLU A 67 -22.15 1.84 -5.08
N LEU A 68 -21.44 2.87 -5.51
CA LEU A 68 -21.47 4.21 -4.94
C LEU A 68 -21.74 5.26 -6.01
N THR A 69 -22.42 6.32 -5.60
CA THR A 69 -22.55 7.54 -6.41
C THR A 69 -22.18 8.74 -5.54
N VAL A 70 -21.22 9.54 -6.02
CA VAL A 70 -20.76 10.76 -5.35
C VAL A 70 -20.76 11.94 -6.32
N PRO A 71 -20.87 13.19 -5.84
CA PRO A 71 -20.68 14.36 -6.70
C PRO A 71 -19.19 14.57 -7.01
N SER A 72 -18.88 15.19 -8.16
CA SER A 72 -17.53 15.60 -8.49
C SER A 72 -17.00 16.67 -7.53
N GLY A 73 -15.68 16.71 -7.37
CA GLY A 73 -14.98 17.59 -6.43
C GLY A 73 -14.25 16.81 -5.35
N GLN A 74 -13.95 17.46 -4.25
CA GLN A 74 -13.26 16.82 -3.13
C GLN A 74 -14.24 15.91 -2.36
N VAL A 75 -13.89 14.64 -2.27
CA VAL A 75 -14.66 13.60 -1.57
C VAL A 75 -13.78 13.00 -0.48
N GLU A 76 -14.31 12.87 0.74
CA GLU A 76 -13.66 12.15 1.84
C GLU A 76 -14.27 10.76 1.97
N PHE A 77 -13.44 9.73 1.83
CA PHE A 77 -13.79 8.33 2.12
C PHE A 77 -13.26 7.94 3.48
N GLN A 78 -14.05 7.19 4.24
CA GLN A 78 -13.61 6.51 5.45
C GLN A 78 -13.71 5.01 5.22
N ILE A 79 -12.57 4.36 5.16
CA ILE A 79 -12.42 2.94 4.85
C ILE A 79 -12.29 2.18 6.17
N GLN A 80 -13.21 1.25 6.44
CA GLN A 80 -13.18 0.36 7.59
C GLN A 80 -12.75 -1.03 7.15
N ASN A 81 -11.62 -1.51 7.66
CA ASN A 81 -11.21 -2.89 7.44
C ASN A 81 -11.94 -3.84 8.40
N ASN A 82 -12.92 -4.58 7.89
CA ASN A 82 -13.65 -5.65 8.58
C ASN A 82 -13.14 -7.05 8.16
N SER A 83 -12.04 -7.12 7.41
CA SER A 83 -11.40 -8.36 7.03
C SER A 83 -10.49 -8.91 8.13
N THR A 84 -9.91 -10.08 7.91
CA THR A 84 -8.97 -10.72 8.83
C THR A 84 -7.50 -10.38 8.55
N ARG A 85 -7.21 -9.57 7.52
CA ARG A 85 -5.88 -9.23 7.03
C ARG A 85 -5.69 -7.72 6.90
N LYS A 86 -4.46 -7.26 6.77
CA LYS A 86 -4.18 -5.94 6.24
C LYS A 86 -4.75 -5.86 4.83
N LEU A 87 -5.27 -4.73 4.44
CA LEU A 87 -5.80 -4.52 3.10
C LEU A 87 -5.39 -3.16 2.55
N GLU A 88 -5.48 -3.10 1.25
CA GLU A 88 -5.38 -1.91 0.43
C GLU A 88 -6.75 -1.56 -0.16
N TRP A 89 -7.01 -0.29 -0.37
CA TRP A 89 -8.23 0.19 -1.00
C TRP A 89 -7.91 1.33 -1.97
N GLU A 90 -8.26 1.13 -3.24
CA GLU A 90 -7.93 2.05 -4.34
C GLU A 90 -9.19 2.53 -5.06
N ILE A 91 -9.08 3.70 -5.69
CA ILE A 91 -10.00 4.18 -6.73
C ILE A 91 -9.28 4.11 -8.07
N LEU A 92 -9.89 3.47 -9.05
CA LEU A 92 -9.31 3.20 -10.36
C LEU A 92 -10.06 3.95 -11.46
N ASP A 93 -9.30 4.58 -12.38
CA ASP A 93 -9.78 5.07 -13.68
C ASP A 93 -9.21 4.13 -14.78
N GLY A 94 -10.01 3.16 -15.19
CA GLY A 94 -9.54 2.06 -16.03
C GLY A 94 -8.51 1.20 -15.27
N VAL A 95 -7.27 1.18 -15.75
CA VAL A 95 -6.14 0.46 -15.13
C VAL A 95 -5.25 1.37 -14.29
N MET A 96 -5.62 2.64 -14.16
CA MET A 96 -4.81 3.64 -13.45
C MET A 96 -5.36 3.90 -12.05
N VAL A 97 -4.51 3.84 -11.05
CA VAL A 97 -4.84 4.22 -9.68
C VAL A 97 -4.98 5.74 -9.55
N VAL A 98 -6.17 6.17 -9.15
CA VAL A 98 -6.48 7.60 -8.90
C VAL A 98 -5.97 8.04 -7.53
N ASP A 99 -6.28 7.26 -6.51
CA ASP A 99 -5.78 7.44 -5.13
C ASP A 99 -6.00 6.12 -4.36
N GLU A 100 -5.23 5.92 -3.29
CA GLU A 100 -5.21 4.67 -2.53
C GLU A 100 -4.93 4.88 -1.04
N ARG A 101 -5.23 3.85 -0.25
CA ARG A 101 -4.80 3.69 1.13
C ARG A 101 -4.37 2.25 1.35
N GLU A 102 -3.14 2.12 1.76
CA GLU A 102 -2.50 0.84 2.01
C GLU A 102 -2.46 0.49 3.50
N ASN A 103 -2.10 -0.76 3.76
CA ASN A 103 -1.76 -1.27 5.09
C ASN A 103 -2.82 -1.02 6.17
N ILE A 104 -4.11 -0.92 5.80
CA ILE A 104 -5.20 -0.77 6.76
C ILE A 104 -5.34 -2.07 7.55
N ALA A 105 -4.91 -2.07 8.82
CA ALA A 105 -4.92 -3.27 9.65
C ALA A 105 -6.36 -3.72 10.01
N PRO A 106 -6.58 -5.02 10.30
CA PRO A 106 -7.87 -5.55 10.71
C PRO A 106 -8.49 -4.77 11.85
N GLY A 107 -9.77 -4.40 11.70
CA GLY A 107 -10.53 -3.64 12.69
C GLY A 107 -10.23 -2.14 12.70
N LEU A 108 -9.23 -1.65 11.98
CA LEU A 108 -8.92 -0.22 11.90
C LEU A 108 -9.67 0.48 10.78
N ARG A 109 -9.61 1.80 10.83
CA ARG A 109 -10.16 2.71 9.82
C ARG A 109 -9.07 3.63 9.32
N ASP A 110 -9.17 3.96 8.05
CA ASP A 110 -8.37 5.02 7.45
C ASP A 110 -9.24 5.99 6.67
N LYS A 111 -8.69 7.14 6.34
CA LYS A 111 -9.36 8.21 5.61
C LYS A 111 -8.59 8.55 4.34
N MET A 112 -9.32 8.72 3.27
CA MET A 112 -8.79 9.19 1.99
C MET A 112 -9.59 10.41 1.52
N THR A 113 -8.91 11.48 1.19
CA THR A 113 -9.53 12.66 0.59
C THR A 113 -8.99 12.85 -0.82
N VAL A 114 -9.84 12.69 -1.80
CA VAL A 114 -9.48 12.72 -3.22
C VAL A 114 -10.36 13.69 -3.99
N THR A 115 -9.81 14.33 -5.01
CA THR A 115 -10.57 15.17 -5.95
C THR A 115 -10.94 14.35 -7.17
N LEU A 116 -12.23 14.11 -7.37
CA LEU A 116 -12.76 13.29 -8.46
C LEU A 116 -13.45 14.16 -9.51
N LEU A 117 -13.17 13.87 -10.77
CA LEU A 117 -13.87 14.43 -11.93
C LEU A 117 -15.09 13.57 -12.28
N PRO A 118 -16.11 14.12 -12.97
CA PRO A 118 -17.25 13.32 -13.43
C PRO A 118 -16.79 12.12 -14.29
N GLY A 119 -17.25 10.91 -13.96
CA GLY A 119 -16.85 9.69 -14.65
C GLY A 119 -17.29 8.42 -13.95
N GLU A 120 -16.94 7.30 -14.55
CA GLU A 120 -17.13 5.95 -14.00
C GLU A 120 -15.76 5.44 -13.54
N TYR A 121 -15.67 5.02 -12.29
CA TYR A 121 -14.48 4.51 -11.64
C TYR A 121 -14.75 3.13 -11.06
N ALA A 122 -13.70 2.36 -10.81
CA ALA A 122 -13.79 1.16 -10.00
C ALA A 122 -13.20 1.40 -8.59
N MET A 123 -13.48 0.50 -7.66
CA MET A 123 -12.87 0.44 -6.33
C MET A 123 -12.32 -0.95 -6.10
N THR A 124 -11.10 -1.08 -5.62
CA THR A 124 -10.61 -2.37 -5.12
C THR A 124 -11.30 -2.72 -3.80
N CYS A 125 -11.39 -4.00 -3.48
CA CYS A 125 -12.09 -4.48 -2.28
C CYS A 125 -11.21 -5.42 -1.45
N GLY A 126 -10.01 -4.99 -1.14
CA GLY A 126 -9.03 -5.76 -0.37
C GLY A 126 -8.30 -6.76 -1.24
N LEU A 127 -8.46 -8.08 -1.00
CA LEU A 127 -7.70 -9.09 -1.72
C LEU A 127 -7.82 -8.98 -3.24
N LEU A 128 -6.73 -9.22 -3.97
CA LEU A 128 -6.64 -9.13 -5.43
C LEU A 128 -7.65 -10.01 -6.21
N ASN A 129 -8.15 -11.06 -5.58
CA ASN A 129 -9.20 -11.93 -6.17
C ASN A 129 -10.63 -11.51 -5.78
N ASN A 130 -10.81 -10.44 -5.06
CA ASN A 130 -12.14 -9.92 -4.77
C ASN A 130 -12.71 -9.15 -5.97
N PRO A 131 -14.03 -9.12 -6.16
CA PRO A 131 -14.62 -8.30 -7.21
C PRO A 131 -14.44 -6.82 -6.90
N HIS A 132 -14.16 -6.02 -7.93
CA HIS A 132 -14.12 -4.56 -7.81
C HIS A 132 -15.53 -3.99 -7.61
N GLY A 133 -15.64 -2.96 -6.78
CA GLY A 133 -16.85 -2.15 -6.66
C GLY A 133 -16.94 -1.10 -7.78
N LYS A 134 -18.11 -0.50 -7.94
CA LYS A 134 -18.37 0.57 -8.92
C LYS A 134 -18.53 1.92 -8.19
N LEU A 135 -17.84 2.96 -8.67
CA LEU A 135 -17.97 4.33 -8.21
C LEU A 135 -18.36 5.24 -9.38
N THR A 136 -19.56 5.80 -9.31
CA THR A 136 -20.04 6.78 -10.29
C THR A 136 -19.89 8.19 -9.73
N VAL A 137 -19.15 9.05 -10.43
CA VAL A 137 -18.98 10.45 -10.06
C VAL A 137 -19.85 11.32 -10.96
N THR A 138 -20.85 11.97 -10.37
CA THR A 138 -21.78 12.85 -11.09
C THR A 138 -21.24 14.25 -11.18
N ASP A 139 -21.57 14.96 -12.28
CA ASP A 139 -21.20 16.38 -12.42
C ASP A 139 -21.95 17.24 -11.39
N SER A 140 -21.19 17.87 -10.51
CA SER A 140 -21.68 18.83 -9.51
C SER A 140 -21.46 20.29 -9.93
N GLY A 141 -20.91 20.52 -11.12
CA GLY A 141 -20.40 21.82 -11.54
C GLY A 141 -19.10 22.20 -10.85
N PHE A 142 -18.42 21.25 -10.18
CA PHE A 142 -17.13 21.48 -9.55
C PHE A 142 -16.10 21.95 -10.58
N LYS A 143 -15.50 23.09 -10.29
CA LYS A 143 -14.32 23.58 -11.02
C LYS A 143 -13.15 23.44 -10.06
N SER A 144 -12.13 22.73 -10.46
CA SER A 144 -10.90 22.63 -9.68
C SER A 144 -10.45 24.03 -9.26
N ALA A 145 -10.48 24.29 -7.97
CA ALA A 145 -10.02 25.55 -7.38
C ALA A 145 -8.51 25.56 -7.16
N GLY A 146 -7.78 24.66 -7.81
CA GLY A 146 -6.33 24.70 -7.82
C GLY A 146 -5.92 26.10 -8.29
N GLY A 147 -5.34 26.89 -7.40
CA GLY A 147 -4.59 28.06 -7.85
C GLY A 147 -3.69 27.55 -8.97
N GLU A 148 -3.69 28.21 -10.14
CA GLU A 148 -2.89 27.78 -11.28
C GLU A 148 -1.47 27.51 -10.78
N ALA A 149 -1.18 26.22 -10.50
CA ALA A 149 0.20 25.80 -10.33
C ALA A 149 0.90 26.37 -11.55
N ASP A 150 2.00 27.05 -11.36
CA ASP A 150 2.73 27.61 -12.49
C ASP A 150 3.28 26.45 -13.33
N MET A 151 2.40 25.87 -14.16
CA MET A 151 2.66 24.67 -14.95
C MET A 151 3.92 24.84 -15.81
N LEU A 152 4.27 26.07 -16.15
CA LEU A 152 5.52 26.37 -16.88
C LEU A 152 6.74 26.08 -15.98
N LYS A 153 6.68 26.43 -14.70
CA LYS A 153 7.78 26.14 -13.76
C LYS A 153 7.89 24.65 -13.42
N LEU A 154 6.79 23.91 -13.47
CA LEU A 154 6.77 22.46 -13.22
C LEU A 154 7.27 21.65 -14.41
N ALA A 155 7.21 22.15 -15.62
CA ALA A 155 7.48 21.40 -16.83
C ALA A 155 8.90 20.80 -16.88
N GLU A 156 9.92 21.56 -16.48
CA GLU A 156 11.32 21.10 -16.48
C GLU A 156 11.58 20.01 -15.41
N PRO A 157 11.19 20.18 -14.13
CA PRO A 157 11.30 19.11 -13.11
C PRO A 157 10.56 17.84 -13.50
N LEU A 158 9.34 17.94 -14.03
CA LEU A 158 8.55 16.78 -14.49
C LEU A 158 9.23 16.04 -15.63
N ALA A 159 9.74 16.77 -16.63
CA ALA A 159 10.48 16.15 -17.74
C ALA A 159 11.77 15.47 -17.26
N ALA A 160 12.45 16.05 -16.28
CA ALA A 160 13.63 15.46 -15.68
C ALA A 160 13.30 14.21 -14.86
N TYR A 161 12.19 14.24 -14.09
CA TYR A 161 11.71 13.07 -13.37
C TYR A 161 11.29 11.95 -14.30
N LYS A 162 10.54 12.24 -15.37
CA LYS A 162 10.20 11.23 -16.38
C LYS A 162 11.44 10.52 -16.93
N LYS A 163 12.50 11.26 -17.26
CA LYS A 163 13.76 10.67 -17.72
C LYS A 163 14.42 9.78 -16.67
N TYR A 164 14.35 10.18 -15.40
CA TYR A 164 14.87 9.37 -14.31
C TYR A 164 14.11 8.05 -14.21
N VAL A 165 12.78 8.08 -14.16
CA VAL A 165 11.93 6.88 -14.09
C VAL A 165 12.16 5.97 -15.30
N GLN A 166 12.23 6.52 -16.50
CA GLN A 166 12.55 5.75 -17.72
C GLN A 166 13.93 5.08 -17.66
N SER A 167 14.92 5.74 -17.03
CA SER A 167 16.26 5.17 -16.85
C SER A 167 16.24 4.03 -15.84
N GLU A 168 15.57 4.20 -14.71
CA GLU A 168 15.41 3.15 -13.70
C GLU A 168 14.62 1.95 -14.25
N ALA A 169 13.53 2.19 -14.97
CA ALA A 169 12.75 1.14 -15.63
C ALA A 169 13.58 0.36 -16.67
N ALA A 170 14.46 1.03 -17.40
CA ALA A 170 15.36 0.35 -18.34
C ALA A 170 16.39 -0.54 -17.63
N GLU A 171 16.96 -0.09 -16.51
CA GLU A 171 17.86 -0.90 -15.68
C GLU A 171 17.10 -2.05 -14.98
N LEU A 172 15.87 -1.81 -14.53
CA LEU A 172 15.00 -2.85 -13.98
C LEU A 172 14.80 -3.98 -15.01
N VAL A 173 14.41 -3.65 -16.24
CA VAL A 173 14.27 -4.65 -17.32
C VAL A 173 15.57 -5.41 -17.54
N ARG A 174 16.69 -4.71 -17.65
CA ARG A 174 18.00 -5.34 -17.90
C ARG A 174 18.37 -6.33 -16.79
N LYS A 175 18.26 -5.90 -15.54
CA LYS A 175 18.62 -6.71 -14.37
C LYS A 175 17.64 -7.84 -14.12
N THR A 176 16.34 -7.62 -14.34
CA THR A 176 15.32 -8.68 -14.28
C THR A 176 15.62 -9.77 -15.30
N ASN A 177 16.06 -9.42 -16.50
CA ASN A 177 16.48 -10.42 -17.50
C ASN A 177 17.67 -11.27 -17.03
N GLU A 178 18.67 -10.66 -16.38
CA GLU A 178 19.82 -11.36 -15.82
C GLU A 178 19.40 -12.28 -14.65
N PHE A 179 18.57 -11.76 -13.75
CA PHE A 179 18.01 -12.50 -12.61
C PHE A 179 17.18 -13.71 -13.07
N VAL A 180 16.26 -13.52 -14.00
CA VAL A 180 15.42 -14.58 -14.58
C VAL A 180 16.28 -15.64 -15.27
N ALA A 181 17.35 -15.24 -15.99
CA ALA A 181 18.25 -16.17 -16.61
C ALA A 181 18.99 -17.03 -15.56
N ALA A 182 19.41 -16.46 -14.43
CA ALA A 182 20.05 -17.19 -13.34
C ALA A 182 19.06 -18.19 -12.69
N VAL A 183 17.79 -17.75 -12.42
CA VAL A 183 16.72 -18.61 -11.89
C VAL A 183 16.48 -19.80 -12.83
N LYS A 184 16.29 -19.57 -14.13
CA LYS A 184 16.02 -20.62 -15.13
C LYS A 184 17.20 -21.55 -15.36
N ALA A 185 18.41 -21.08 -15.12
CA ALA A 185 19.63 -21.91 -15.19
C ALA A 185 19.89 -22.72 -13.90
N GLY A 186 19.02 -22.62 -12.89
CA GLY A 186 19.21 -23.32 -11.61
C GLY A 186 20.30 -22.72 -10.71
N LYS A 187 20.79 -21.52 -11.03
CA LYS A 187 21.88 -20.84 -10.32
C LYS A 187 21.37 -20.05 -9.12
N GLN A 188 20.93 -20.76 -8.09
CA GLN A 188 20.25 -20.18 -6.94
C GLN A 188 21.08 -19.12 -6.20
N ASP A 189 22.37 -19.38 -5.95
CA ASP A 189 23.23 -18.43 -5.23
C ASP A 189 23.47 -17.14 -6.04
N GLU A 190 23.60 -17.27 -7.38
CA GLU A 190 23.72 -16.13 -8.28
C GLU A 190 22.42 -15.31 -8.30
N ALA A 191 21.25 -15.97 -8.37
CA ALA A 191 19.95 -15.31 -8.31
C ALA A 191 19.74 -14.59 -6.95
N LYS A 192 20.06 -15.24 -5.83
CA LYS A 192 19.99 -14.60 -4.50
C LYS A 192 20.87 -13.35 -4.40
N ALA A 193 22.08 -13.41 -4.95
CA ALA A 193 23.00 -12.27 -4.92
C ALA A 193 22.53 -11.08 -5.77
N MET A 194 21.64 -11.30 -6.74
CA MET A 194 21.07 -10.25 -7.61
C MET A 194 19.79 -9.65 -7.05
N PHE A 195 19.08 -10.33 -6.16
CA PHE A 195 17.70 -10.03 -5.77
C PHE A 195 17.50 -8.58 -5.30
N ALA A 196 18.24 -8.14 -4.27
CA ALA A 196 18.14 -6.79 -3.75
C ALA A 196 18.52 -5.70 -4.77
N ASP A 197 19.53 -5.98 -5.62
CA ASP A 197 19.98 -5.02 -6.63
C ASP A 197 18.94 -4.84 -7.76
N VAL A 198 18.24 -5.91 -8.13
CA VAL A 198 17.15 -5.83 -9.13
C VAL A 198 15.97 -5.06 -8.56
N ARG A 199 15.47 -5.43 -7.37
CA ARG A 199 14.36 -4.78 -6.71
C ARG A 199 14.60 -3.29 -6.50
N SER A 200 15.81 -2.89 -6.13
CA SER A 200 16.12 -1.48 -5.85
C SER A 200 15.80 -0.52 -7.02
N HIS A 201 15.72 -1.01 -8.26
CA HIS A 201 15.29 -0.20 -9.40
C HIS A 201 13.76 -0.05 -9.47
N TYR A 202 13.02 -1.05 -9.00
CA TYR A 202 11.56 -1.00 -8.85
C TYR A 202 11.20 -0.03 -7.73
N GLU A 203 11.76 -0.22 -6.56
CA GLU A 203 11.53 0.58 -5.35
C GLU A 203 11.76 2.10 -5.57
N ARG A 204 12.73 2.47 -6.41
CA ARG A 204 12.98 3.90 -6.74
C ARG A 204 11.86 4.53 -7.56
N ILE A 205 11.09 3.74 -8.29
CA ILE A 205 10.04 4.22 -9.20
C ILE A 205 8.65 3.74 -8.79
N GLU A 206 8.53 3.07 -7.65
CA GLU A 206 7.33 2.48 -7.11
C GLU A 206 6.10 3.41 -7.21
N PRO A 207 6.14 4.72 -6.87
CA PRO A 207 4.98 5.60 -6.99
C PRO A 207 4.47 5.81 -8.42
N ILE A 208 5.25 5.38 -9.41
CA ILE A 208 4.83 5.38 -10.81
C ILE A 208 4.40 3.98 -11.23
N ALA A 209 5.01 2.93 -10.66
CA ALA A 209 4.62 1.54 -10.89
C ALA A 209 3.22 1.26 -10.33
N GLU A 210 2.94 1.71 -9.11
CA GLU A 210 1.65 1.63 -8.41
C GLU A 210 0.49 2.30 -9.18
N LEU A 211 0.78 3.22 -10.09
CA LEU A 211 -0.26 3.76 -10.97
C LEU A 211 -0.88 2.69 -11.89
N PHE A 212 -0.28 1.52 -12.01
CA PHE A 212 -0.70 0.43 -12.90
C PHE A 212 -1.22 -0.76 -12.09
N ASN A 213 -2.44 -0.67 -11.61
CA ASN A 213 -3.15 -1.62 -10.75
C ASN A 213 -3.00 -3.12 -11.13
N GLU A 214 -2.83 -3.45 -12.41
CA GLU A 214 -2.62 -4.85 -12.83
C GLU A 214 -1.15 -5.27 -12.82
N LEU A 215 -0.22 -4.34 -13.02
CA LEU A 215 1.21 -4.64 -13.15
C LEU A 215 1.93 -4.61 -11.82
N ASP A 216 1.61 -3.65 -10.98
CA ASP A 216 2.20 -3.54 -9.66
C ASP A 216 2.00 -4.82 -8.84
N PRO A 217 0.77 -5.31 -8.58
CA PRO A 217 0.59 -6.55 -7.83
C PRO A 217 1.16 -7.79 -8.54
N ALA A 218 1.23 -7.80 -9.87
CA ALA A 218 1.83 -8.90 -10.61
C ALA A 218 3.35 -8.96 -10.45
N ILE A 219 4.00 -7.83 -10.17
CA ILE A 219 5.45 -7.69 -9.99
C ILE A 219 5.83 -7.84 -8.52
N ASP A 220 5.07 -7.22 -7.59
CA ASP A 220 5.54 -6.99 -6.23
C ASP A 220 4.61 -7.43 -5.09
N ALA A 221 3.38 -7.88 -5.36
CA ALA A 221 2.47 -8.31 -4.29
C ALA A 221 3.06 -9.43 -3.43
N ARG A 222 2.83 -9.32 -2.13
CA ARG A 222 3.28 -10.28 -1.11
C ARG A 222 2.28 -11.40 -0.90
N GLU A 223 2.70 -12.50 -0.28
CA GLU A 223 1.83 -13.65 -0.03
C GLU A 223 0.56 -13.29 0.77
N ASP A 224 0.62 -12.26 1.61
CA ASP A 224 -0.50 -11.82 2.44
C ASP A 224 -1.65 -11.19 1.63
N ASP A 225 -1.37 -10.73 0.42
CA ASP A 225 -2.35 -10.12 -0.50
C ASP A 225 -3.22 -11.18 -1.19
N PHE A 226 -2.86 -12.46 -1.02
CA PHE A 226 -3.56 -13.59 -1.63
C PHE A 226 -4.27 -14.47 -0.60
N LYS A 227 -5.45 -14.95 -0.98
CA LYS A 227 -6.29 -15.78 -0.11
C LYS A 227 -5.60 -17.04 0.40
N ASN A 228 -4.80 -17.70 -0.43
CA ASN A 228 -4.13 -18.96 -0.11
C ASN A 228 -2.64 -18.76 0.26
N GLY A 229 -2.22 -17.48 0.46
CA GLY A 229 -0.83 -17.13 0.77
C GLY A 229 0.14 -17.65 -0.29
N PRO A 230 1.29 -18.25 0.11
CA PRO A 230 2.33 -18.67 -0.83
C PRO A 230 1.90 -19.83 -1.76
N LYS A 231 0.72 -20.41 -1.52
CA LYS A 231 0.12 -21.47 -2.36
C LYS A 231 -0.94 -20.94 -3.32
N ASP A 232 -1.17 -19.65 -3.35
CA ASP A 232 -2.11 -19.08 -4.28
C ASP A 232 -1.56 -19.16 -5.71
N GLU A 233 -2.40 -19.54 -6.66
CA GLU A 233 -2.01 -19.67 -8.07
C GLU A 233 -1.71 -18.31 -8.72
N LEU A 234 -2.25 -17.22 -8.14
CA LEU A 234 -2.01 -15.85 -8.60
C LEU A 234 -0.75 -15.25 -7.99
N PHE A 235 -0.19 -15.85 -6.92
CA PHE A 235 1.04 -15.36 -6.30
C PHE A 235 2.22 -15.49 -7.27
N THR A 236 2.72 -14.36 -7.73
CA THR A 236 3.75 -14.22 -8.77
C THR A 236 4.75 -13.13 -8.37
N GLY A 237 5.54 -12.64 -9.32
CA GLY A 237 6.43 -11.52 -9.08
C GLY A 237 7.70 -11.84 -8.31
N PHE A 238 8.31 -10.79 -7.77
CA PHE A 238 9.56 -10.88 -7.02
C PHE A 238 9.41 -11.73 -5.76
N HIS A 239 8.38 -11.52 -4.95
CA HIS A 239 8.20 -12.22 -3.68
C HIS A 239 7.86 -13.70 -3.84
N ARG A 240 7.24 -14.10 -4.95
CA ARG A 240 7.09 -15.53 -5.26
C ARG A 240 8.42 -16.19 -5.59
N LEU A 241 9.31 -15.49 -6.30
CA LEU A 241 10.66 -16.00 -6.58
C LEU A 241 11.55 -15.96 -5.34
N GLU A 242 11.39 -14.96 -4.48
CA GLU A 242 12.02 -14.87 -3.18
C GLU A 242 11.65 -16.10 -2.31
N TYR A 243 10.35 -16.41 -2.22
CA TYR A 243 9.88 -17.60 -1.51
C TYR A 243 10.53 -18.89 -2.04
N ALA A 244 10.60 -19.05 -3.37
CA ALA A 244 11.26 -20.21 -3.99
C ALA A 244 12.74 -20.30 -3.61
N LEU A 245 13.46 -19.18 -3.68
CA LEU A 245 14.90 -19.13 -3.43
C LEU A 245 15.26 -19.37 -1.96
N TRP A 246 14.53 -18.77 -1.00
CA TRP A 246 14.89 -18.82 0.43
C TRP A 246 14.14 -19.86 1.25
N VAL A 247 12.87 -20.14 0.91
CA VAL A 247 12.01 -21.09 1.65
C VAL A 247 12.01 -22.46 1.00
N GLU A 248 11.60 -22.56 -0.28
CA GLU A 248 11.57 -23.81 -1.01
C GLU A 248 12.99 -24.32 -1.31
N LYS A 249 13.96 -23.41 -1.41
CA LYS A 249 15.36 -23.66 -1.75
C LYS A 249 15.49 -24.46 -3.05
N SER A 250 14.57 -24.20 -3.98
CA SER A 250 14.51 -24.79 -5.31
C SER A 250 13.89 -23.79 -6.28
N VAL A 251 14.40 -23.77 -7.50
CA VAL A 251 13.88 -22.98 -8.62
C VAL A 251 13.32 -23.86 -9.74
N ASP A 252 13.19 -25.17 -9.52
CA ASP A 252 12.83 -26.14 -10.56
C ASP A 252 11.43 -25.89 -11.15
N ASN A 253 10.48 -25.38 -10.35
CA ASN A 253 9.09 -25.22 -10.74
C ASN A 253 8.65 -23.77 -10.94
N VAL A 254 9.56 -22.80 -10.88
CA VAL A 254 9.23 -21.37 -10.97
C VAL A 254 9.64 -20.70 -12.28
N GLY A 255 10.03 -21.49 -13.28
CA GLY A 255 10.41 -20.96 -14.59
C GLY A 255 9.31 -20.13 -15.26
N ALA A 256 8.04 -20.54 -15.14
CA ALA A 256 6.91 -19.78 -15.66
C ALA A 256 6.67 -18.48 -14.88
N VAL A 257 6.86 -18.47 -13.56
CA VAL A 257 6.79 -17.27 -12.73
C VAL A 257 7.89 -16.28 -13.11
N ALA A 258 9.11 -16.78 -13.31
CA ALA A 258 10.23 -15.95 -13.75
C ALA A 258 10.01 -15.35 -15.15
N ASP A 259 9.47 -16.13 -16.10
CA ASP A 259 9.11 -15.62 -17.43
C ASP A 259 7.99 -14.58 -17.36
N ARG A 260 7.03 -14.75 -16.45
CA ARG A 260 5.95 -13.79 -16.21
C ARG A 260 6.49 -12.49 -15.64
N LEU A 261 7.30 -12.53 -14.58
CA LEU A 261 7.93 -11.34 -13.99
C LEU A 261 8.68 -10.53 -15.06
N LYS A 262 9.45 -11.21 -15.91
CA LYS A 262 10.12 -10.54 -17.03
C LYS A 262 9.14 -9.82 -17.96
N ALA A 263 8.06 -10.49 -18.35
CA ALA A 263 7.07 -9.93 -19.26
C ALA A 263 6.32 -8.73 -18.62
N ASP A 264 5.98 -8.83 -17.34
CA ASP A 264 5.28 -7.78 -16.60
C ASP A 264 6.19 -6.55 -16.42
N VAL A 265 7.47 -6.72 -16.10
CA VAL A 265 8.45 -5.63 -16.03
C VAL A 265 8.72 -4.98 -17.41
N GLU A 266 8.78 -5.77 -18.49
CA GLU A 266 8.91 -5.22 -19.85
C GLU A 266 7.65 -4.42 -20.24
N LYS A 267 6.45 -4.89 -19.86
CA LYS A 267 5.18 -4.18 -20.05
C LYS A 267 5.14 -2.89 -19.23
N LEU A 268 5.52 -2.94 -17.94
CA LEU A 268 5.58 -1.75 -17.08
C LEU A 268 6.44 -0.67 -17.71
N LYS A 269 7.64 -1.03 -18.19
CA LYS A 269 8.51 -0.07 -18.89
C LYS A 269 7.84 0.53 -20.12
N ALA A 270 7.14 -0.26 -20.93
CA ALA A 270 6.46 0.23 -22.12
C ALA A 270 5.33 1.22 -21.78
N GLU A 271 4.57 0.96 -20.72
CA GLU A 271 3.53 1.85 -20.21
C GLU A 271 4.14 3.16 -19.65
N ILE A 272 5.23 3.08 -18.89
CA ILE A 272 5.97 4.24 -18.38
C ILE A 272 6.48 5.14 -19.54
N ASP A 273 6.94 4.55 -20.64
CA ASP A 273 7.47 5.31 -21.78
C ASP A 273 6.42 6.25 -22.40
N VAL A 274 5.16 5.83 -22.43
CA VAL A 274 4.04 6.59 -23.02
C VAL A 274 3.25 7.41 -22.00
N LEU A 275 3.39 7.13 -20.70
CA LEU A 275 2.66 7.78 -19.62
C LEU A 275 2.90 9.31 -19.63
N ASN A 276 1.83 10.07 -19.50
CA ASN A 276 1.91 11.48 -19.10
C ASN A 276 1.97 11.53 -17.57
N PHE A 277 3.09 11.97 -17.05
CA PHE A 277 3.34 12.03 -15.61
C PHE A 277 2.49 13.12 -14.96
N PRO A 278 1.45 12.78 -14.19
CA PRO A 278 0.61 13.79 -13.55
C PRO A 278 1.41 14.53 -12.47
N PRO A 279 1.46 15.87 -12.49
CA PRO A 279 2.29 16.62 -11.53
C PRO A 279 1.99 16.33 -10.07
N SER A 280 0.71 16.16 -9.72
CA SER A 280 0.26 15.85 -8.35
C SER A 280 0.73 14.45 -7.89
N LYS A 281 0.72 13.46 -8.79
CA LYS A 281 1.21 12.11 -8.51
C LYS A 281 2.72 12.10 -8.35
N VAL A 282 3.45 12.76 -9.25
CA VAL A 282 4.92 12.86 -9.14
C VAL A 282 5.34 13.50 -7.82
N VAL A 283 4.76 14.65 -7.47
CA VAL A 283 5.12 15.36 -6.23
C VAL A 283 4.63 14.60 -5.00
N GLY A 284 3.44 13.99 -5.08
CA GLY A 284 2.87 13.17 -4.00
C GLY A 284 3.66 11.88 -3.76
N GLY A 285 4.21 11.29 -4.80
CA GLY A 285 4.96 10.05 -4.72
C GLY A 285 6.16 10.08 -3.77
N ALA A 286 6.74 11.27 -3.52
CA ALA A 286 7.77 11.39 -2.49
C ALA A 286 7.24 11.07 -1.07
N ALA A 287 5.98 11.40 -0.79
CA ALA A 287 5.35 11.06 0.48
C ALA A 287 4.98 9.57 0.52
N VAL A 288 4.39 9.05 -0.55
CA VAL A 288 4.00 7.64 -0.68
C VAL A 288 5.16 6.72 -0.36
N LEU A 289 6.31 6.87 -1.03
CA LEU A 289 7.52 6.07 -0.77
C LEU A 289 7.93 6.05 0.72
N VAL A 290 7.83 7.19 1.40
CA VAL A 290 8.26 7.28 2.80
C VAL A 290 7.15 6.84 3.76
N GLU A 291 5.89 7.02 3.41
CA GLU A 291 4.73 6.50 4.15
C GLU A 291 4.74 4.97 4.13
N GLU A 292 5.08 4.35 3.02
CA GLU A 292 5.21 2.91 2.89
C GLU A 292 6.35 2.36 3.78
N VAL A 293 7.52 2.99 3.75
CA VAL A 293 8.60 2.66 4.68
C VAL A 293 8.14 2.77 6.12
N ALA A 294 7.38 3.80 6.48
CA ALA A 294 6.88 4.02 7.84
C ALA A 294 5.82 2.99 8.25
N GLY A 295 4.97 2.59 7.32
CA GLY A 295 3.81 1.74 7.58
C GLY A 295 4.12 0.24 7.58
N SER A 296 4.91 -0.23 6.61
CA SER A 296 5.14 -1.66 6.37
C SER A 296 6.62 -2.04 6.46
N LYS A 297 7.48 -1.42 5.66
CA LYS A 297 8.88 -1.86 5.46
C LYS A 297 9.72 -1.77 6.74
N ILE A 298 9.44 -0.82 7.64
CA ILE A 298 10.14 -0.69 8.92
C ILE A 298 9.93 -1.87 9.88
N SER A 299 8.96 -2.74 9.60
CA SER A 299 8.77 -3.98 10.37
C SER A 299 9.66 -5.14 9.89
N GLY A 300 10.26 -5.04 8.69
CA GLY A 300 11.01 -6.11 8.03
C GLY A 300 10.10 -7.14 7.37
N GLU A 301 8.91 -6.73 6.96
CA GLU A 301 7.91 -7.58 6.31
C GLU A 301 7.95 -7.50 4.79
N GLU A 302 8.75 -6.61 4.23
CA GLU A 302 8.88 -6.44 2.78
C GLU A 302 9.58 -7.65 2.18
N ASP A 303 10.86 -7.77 2.40
CA ASP A 303 11.68 -8.89 1.95
C ASP A 303 11.71 -9.99 3.01
N ARG A 304 10.55 -10.53 3.30
CA ARG A 304 10.26 -11.44 4.43
C ARG A 304 11.17 -12.66 4.51
N TYR A 305 11.66 -13.14 3.39
CA TYR A 305 12.44 -14.38 3.32
C TYR A 305 13.93 -14.15 3.10
N SER A 306 14.28 -13.13 2.34
CA SER A 306 15.67 -12.75 2.06
C SER A 306 16.25 -11.82 3.13
N HIS A 307 15.39 -11.04 3.78
CA HIS A 307 15.72 -9.97 4.72
C HIS A 307 16.58 -8.87 4.08
N THR A 308 16.32 -8.56 2.80
CA THR A 308 17.05 -7.51 2.06
C THR A 308 16.41 -6.12 2.16
N ASP A 309 15.41 -5.95 2.99
CA ASP A 309 14.60 -4.74 3.24
C ASP A 309 15.41 -3.44 3.34
N LEU A 310 16.63 -3.46 3.88
CA LEU A 310 17.44 -2.25 3.99
C LEU A 310 17.89 -1.71 2.63
N SER A 311 17.92 -2.56 1.59
CA SER A 311 18.19 -2.14 0.22
C SER A 311 16.97 -1.43 -0.37
N ASP A 312 15.78 -1.94 -0.08
CA ASP A 312 14.51 -1.35 -0.50
C ASP A 312 14.28 -0.02 0.22
N PHE A 313 14.51 0.06 1.54
CA PHE A 313 14.52 1.32 2.27
C PHE A 313 15.39 2.38 1.61
N GLN A 314 16.64 2.03 1.29
CA GLN A 314 17.54 2.98 0.64
C GLN A 314 17.00 3.41 -0.72
N ALA A 315 16.42 2.48 -1.48
CA ALA A 315 15.89 2.75 -2.81
C ALA A 315 14.67 3.68 -2.76
N ASN A 316 13.73 3.44 -1.84
CA ASN A 316 12.59 4.34 -1.60
C ASN A 316 13.08 5.74 -1.18
N MET A 317 14.05 5.82 -0.27
CA MET A 317 14.64 7.10 0.13
C MET A 317 15.34 7.81 -1.03
N ASP A 318 16.03 7.08 -1.90
CA ASP A 318 16.66 7.63 -3.11
C ASP A 318 15.62 8.18 -4.10
N GLY A 319 14.49 7.45 -4.28
CA GLY A 319 13.37 7.88 -5.11
C GLY A 319 12.70 9.16 -4.60
N ALA A 320 12.37 9.20 -3.31
CA ALA A 320 11.82 10.38 -2.64
C ALA A 320 12.77 11.58 -2.72
N GLN A 321 14.06 11.37 -2.42
CA GLN A 321 15.10 12.41 -2.52
C GLN A 321 15.18 12.95 -3.96
N LYS A 322 15.07 12.08 -4.97
CA LYS A 322 15.10 12.51 -6.38
C LYS A 322 13.98 13.47 -6.71
N ILE A 323 12.78 13.20 -6.24
CA ILE A 323 11.64 14.11 -6.42
C ILE A 323 11.93 15.46 -5.73
N VAL A 324 12.33 15.43 -4.44
CA VAL A 324 12.67 16.64 -3.68
C VAL A 324 13.74 17.46 -4.40
N ASP A 325 14.81 16.84 -4.88
CA ASP A 325 15.93 17.53 -5.54
C ASP A 325 15.52 18.21 -6.85
N LEU A 326 14.67 17.58 -7.65
CA LEU A 326 14.19 18.15 -8.89
C LEU A 326 13.27 19.35 -8.67
N PHE A 327 12.44 19.29 -7.62
CA PHE A 327 11.51 20.37 -7.28
C PHE A 327 12.08 21.35 -6.25
N ARG A 328 13.30 21.14 -5.77
CA ARG A 328 13.98 21.94 -4.73
C ARG A 328 13.89 23.45 -4.92
N PRO A 329 14.17 24.02 -6.13
CA PRO A 329 14.08 25.46 -6.33
C PRO A 329 12.67 26.00 -6.07
N LEU A 330 11.64 25.27 -6.50
CA LEU A 330 10.24 25.65 -6.33
C LEU A 330 9.78 25.51 -4.88
N ILE A 331 10.20 24.44 -4.20
CA ILE A 331 9.91 24.22 -2.77
C ILE A 331 10.58 25.33 -1.95
N ALA A 332 11.85 25.66 -2.24
CA ALA A 332 12.57 26.71 -1.54
C ALA A 332 11.96 28.10 -1.74
N GLU A 333 11.46 28.40 -2.95
CA GLU A 333 10.73 29.66 -3.26
C GLU A 333 9.46 29.79 -2.44
N LYS A 334 8.72 28.67 -2.28
CA LYS A 334 7.40 28.67 -1.62
C LYS A 334 7.48 28.46 -0.12
N ASN A 335 8.33 27.55 0.35
CA ASN A 335 8.45 27.17 1.76
C ASN A 335 9.83 26.60 2.11
N LYS A 336 10.82 27.48 2.25
CA LYS A 336 12.17 27.07 2.61
C LYS A 336 12.24 26.32 3.96
N ALA A 337 11.41 26.70 4.92
CA ALA A 337 11.42 26.05 6.23
C ALA A 337 10.95 24.58 6.15
N LEU A 338 10.01 24.25 5.25
CA LEU A 338 9.61 22.88 4.98
C LEU A 338 10.77 22.10 4.36
N LEU A 339 11.43 22.68 3.35
CA LEU A 339 12.58 22.03 2.70
C LEU A 339 13.71 21.72 3.69
N ASP A 340 14.04 22.67 4.59
CA ASP A 340 15.09 22.47 5.60
C ASP A 340 14.74 21.32 6.58
N LYS A 341 13.45 21.11 6.88
CA LYS A 341 12.99 19.96 7.68
C LYS A 341 13.13 18.65 6.92
N ILE A 342 12.67 18.60 5.67
CA ILE A 342 12.81 17.45 4.80
C ILE A 342 14.29 17.05 4.70
N ASP A 343 15.19 17.98 4.41
CA ASP A 343 16.62 17.71 4.32
C ASP A 343 17.21 17.17 5.63
N THR A 344 16.73 17.69 6.76
CA THR A 344 17.20 17.26 8.10
C THR A 344 16.78 15.83 8.38
N ASN A 345 15.52 15.49 8.18
CA ASN A 345 14.99 14.15 8.43
C ASN A 345 15.56 13.13 7.44
N MET A 346 15.66 13.48 6.16
CA MET A 346 16.28 12.65 5.12
C MET A 346 17.71 12.27 5.50
N LYS A 347 18.49 13.25 5.93
CA LYS A 347 19.88 13.04 6.40
C LYS A 347 19.94 12.09 7.59
N GLN A 348 19.04 12.23 8.57
CA GLN A 348 19.01 11.33 9.74
C GLN A 348 18.74 9.88 9.34
N VAL A 349 17.79 9.65 8.44
CA VAL A 349 17.50 8.30 7.93
C VAL A 349 18.74 7.72 7.25
N HIS A 350 19.36 8.46 6.33
CA HIS A 350 20.57 8.00 5.64
C HIS A 350 21.74 7.72 6.58
N GLU A 351 21.93 8.51 7.65
CA GLU A 351 22.97 8.29 8.66
C GLU A 351 22.77 6.98 9.42
N VAL A 352 21.54 6.58 9.70
CA VAL A 352 21.26 5.27 10.32
C VAL A 352 21.52 4.15 9.32
N LEU A 353 20.96 4.23 8.10
CA LEU A 353 21.14 3.22 7.07
C LEU A 353 22.62 3.00 6.72
N ALA A 354 23.41 4.06 6.71
CA ALA A 354 24.84 3.99 6.41
C ALA A 354 25.63 3.08 7.36
N LYS A 355 25.18 2.88 8.62
CA LYS A 355 25.81 1.97 9.59
C LYS A 355 25.72 0.50 9.15
N TYR A 356 24.75 0.18 8.32
CA TYR A 356 24.43 -1.17 7.87
C TYR A 356 24.88 -1.45 6.44
N ARG A 357 25.68 -0.54 5.85
CA ARG A 357 26.30 -0.79 4.53
C ARG A 357 27.24 -2.00 4.60
N ASP A 358 27.13 -2.88 3.60
CA ASP A 358 28.00 -4.01 3.39
C ASP A 358 28.39 -4.11 1.89
N GLY A 359 29.63 -3.78 1.59
CA GLY A 359 30.09 -3.67 0.20
C GLY A 359 29.27 -2.67 -0.61
N LYS A 360 28.62 -3.15 -1.67
CA LYS A 360 27.71 -2.35 -2.51
C LYS A 360 26.26 -2.35 -2.03
N GLY A 361 25.91 -3.26 -1.13
CA GLY A 361 24.57 -3.45 -0.58
C GLY A 361 24.48 -3.12 0.90
N PHE A 362 23.64 -3.87 1.59
CA PHE A 362 23.37 -3.75 3.02
C PHE A 362 23.48 -5.12 3.70
N GLN A 363 23.69 -5.09 5.01
CA GLN A 363 23.44 -6.25 5.86
C GLN A 363 21.96 -6.58 5.85
N THR A 364 21.63 -7.83 6.16
CA THR A 364 20.24 -8.26 6.24
C THR A 364 19.49 -7.55 7.39
N TYR A 365 18.20 -7.34 7.24
CA TYR A 365 17.35 -6.58 8.15
C TYR A 365 17.41 -7.10 9.60
N ASP A 366 17.59 -8.40 9.81
CA ASP A 366 17.74 -9.03 11.12
C ASP A 366 18.96 -8.53 11.91
N LYS A 367 19.91 -7.84 11.24
CA LYS A 367 21.06 -7.18 11.87
C LYS A 367 20.71 -5.77 12.34
N LEU A 368 19.60 -5.19 11.91
CA LEU A 368 19.18 -3.87 12.37
C LEU A 368 18.86 -3.92 13.87
N SER A 369 19.61 -3.16 14.67
CA SER A 369 19.38 -3.13 16.10
C SER A 369 18.02 -2.50 16.44
N GLU A 370 17.40 -2.93 17.54
CA GLU A 370 16.17 -2.33 18.04
C GLU A 370 16.33 -0.82 18.33
N THR A 371 17.51 -0.40 18.76
CA THR A 371 17.85 1.00 18.99
C THR A 371 17.84 1.78 17.67
N ASP A 372 18.45 1.24 16.62
CA ASP A 372 18.48 1.91 15.31
C ASP A 372 17.11 1.86 14.61
N ARG A 373 16.32 0.79 14.77
CA ARG A 373 14.94 0.73 14.33
C ARG A 373 14.08 1.84 14.94
N LYS A 374 14.20 2.05 16.26
CA LYS A 374 13.53 3.17 16.94
C LYS A 374 14.07 4.54 16.52
N ALA A 375 15.36 4.62 16.21
CA ALA A 375 15.97 5.86 15.72
C ALA A 375 15.52 6.22 14.29
N LEU A 376 15.14 5.25 13.48
CA LEU A 376 14.56 5.47 12.16
C LEU A 376 13.10 5.93 12.22
N GLN A 377 12.32 5.41 13.15
CA GLN A 377 10.86 5.58 13.18
C GLN A 377 10.43 7.06 13.26
N ALA A 378 11.02 7.84 14.14
CA ALA A 378 10.63 9.25 14.32
C ALA A 378 10.97 10.12 13.09
N PRO A 379 12.20 10.07 12.52
CA PRO A 379 12.53 10.87 11.34
C PRO A 379 11.78 10.40 10.09
N ILE A 380 11.48 9.10 9.93
CA ILE A 380 10.68 8.59 8.80
C ILE A 380 9.25 9.14 8.88
N ASN A 381 8.57 9.03 10.03
CA ASN A 381 7.23 9.56 10.21
C ASN A 381 7.18 11.09 9.98
N ALA A 382 8.14 11.82 10.55
CA ALA A 382 8.20 13.27 10.35
C ALA A 382 8.48 13.64 8.88
N LEU A 383 9.28 12.84 8.18
CA LEU A 383 9.58 13.03 6.76
C LEU A 383 8.34 12.77 5.91
N ALA A 384 7.59 11.70 6.15
CA ALA A 384 6.34 11.40 5.47
C ALA A 384 5.33 12.54 5.62
N GLU A 385 5.11 13.03 6.86
CA GLU A 385 4.23 14.18 7.14
C GLU A 385 4.68 15.48 6.43
N ASP A 386 5.98 15.73 6.34
CA ASP A 386 6.51 16.92 5.69
C ASP A 386 6.45 16.80 4.16
N LEU A 387 6.70 15.63 3.60
CA LEU A 387 6.57 15.36 2.16
C LEU A 387 5.11 15.44 1.68
N ALA A 388 4.15 14.97 2.48
CA ALA A 388 2.72 15.08 2.19
C ALA A 388 2.25 16.53 1.96
N LYS A 389 2.96 17.52 2.53
CA LYS A 389 2.67 18.97 2.34
C LYS A 389 3.16 19.51 1.01
N LEU A 390 3.96 18.76 0.24
CA LEU A 390 4.57 19.26 -1.00
C LEU A 390 3.54 19.58 -2.07
N ARG A 391 2.51 18.74 -2.26
CA ARG A 391 1.43 19.00 -3.22
C ARG A 391 0.79 20.37 -2.96
N GLY A 392 0.33 20.61 -1.72
CA GLY A 392 -0.26 21.89 -1.32
C GLY A 392 0.71 23.06 -1.44
N THR A 393 1.99 22.86 -1.07
CA THR A 393 3.04 23.90 -1.20
C THR A 393 3.23 24.33 -2.65
N LEU A 394 3.13 23.41 -3.60
CA LEU A 394 3.31 23.66 -5.03
C LEU A 394 2.00 23.98 -5.76
N GLY A 395 0.86 24.01 -5.07
CA GLY A 395 -0.46 24.32 -5.65
C GLY A 395 -1.03 23.19 -6.53
N LEU A 396 -0.75 21.94 -6.17
CA LEU A 396 -1.13 20.72 -6.89
C LEU A 396 -2.25 19.92 -6.18
N ASN A 397 -3.08 20.58 -5.39
CA ASN A 397 -4.21 19.96 -4.70
C ASN A 397 -5.41 19.77 -5.62
#